data_ec536ca14aafca178b0f663fb9a1d74a
#
_entry.id   ec536ca14aafca178b0f663fb9a1d74a
#
_cell.length_a   1.000
_cell.length_b   1.000
_cell.length_c   1.000
_cell.angle_alpha   90.00
_cell.angle_beta   90.00
_cell.angle_gamma   90.00
#
_symmetry.space_group_name_H-M   'P 1'
#
loop_
_entity.id
_entity.type
_entity.pdbx_description
1 polymer ?
#
loop_
_entity_poly.entity_id
_entity_poly.type
_entity_poly.pdbx_seq_one_letter_code
_entity_poly.pdbx_strand_id
1 'polypeptide(L)'
;TQSGLSISVSDVLIPQEKDSILTTAFEKVEDIKRKFDRHVLTEGERYNKVIDVWTHTTNHIAQVMEDELRVDNKGFNALSMMTDSGARGSKDQIKQLAGMRGLMAKPQKSMKGGVGEIIESPITSNFKEGLSVFEYFISTHGARKGLADTALKTADAGYLTRRLVDVAQDVVVYEHDCGTINGILISDLKEGEEIIEPLADRILGRTVLDDFIDRGKVIVKAGSVISEKEAELIGDSGVESIRIRSVLTCDTKRGICAKCYGWDLSL
;
A
#
# COMPACT_ATOMS: atom_id res chain seq x y z
N THR A 1 5.04 -23.60 -8.84
CA THR A 1 5.25 -25.04 -9.17
C THR A 1 5.21 -25.29 -10.67
N GLN A 2 4.27 -24.74 -11.42
CA GLN A 2 4.19 -24.95 -12.89
C GLN A 2 5.32 -24.24 -13.65
N SER A 3 5.80 -23.08 -13.18
CA SER A 3 6.90 -22.34 -13.82
C SER A 3 8.27 -22.98 -13.62
N GLY A 4 8.42 -23.89 -12.67
CA GLY A 4 9.71 -24.52 -12.34
C GLY A 4 10.74 -23.58 -11.70
N LEU A 5 10.34 -22.37 -11.29
CA LEU A 5 11.23 -21.41 -10.63
C LEU A 5 11.61 -21.92 -9.22
N SER A 6 12.89 -21.91 -8.95
CA SER A 6 13.49 -22.17 -7.63
C SER A 6 14.34 -20.99 -7.20
N ILE A 7 14.47 -20.78 -5.89
CA ILE A 7 15.28 -19.71 -5.30
C ILE A 7 16.49 -20.34 -4.63
N SER A 8 17.65 -19.79 -4.89
CA SER A 8 18.92 -20.12 -4.24
C SER A 8 19.43 -18.93 -3.43
N VAL A 9 20.29 -19.19 -2.46
CA VAL A 9 20.98 -18.12 -1.71
C VAL A 9 21.90 -17.29 -2.62
N SER A 10 22.35 -17.85 -3.75
CA SER A 10 23.13 -17.14 -4.76
C SER A 10 22.33 -16.08 -5.50
N ASP A 11 20.99 -16.27 -5.65
CA ASP A 11 20.13 -15.34 -6.38
C ASP A 11 19.88 -14.04 -5.59
N VAL A 12 20.22 -14.02 -4.30
CA VAL A 12 20.17 -12.84 -3.44
C VAL A 12 21.48 -12.07 -3.62
N LEU A 13 21.50 -11.05 -4.46
CA LEU A 13 22.72 -10.25 -4.70
C LEU A 13 22.79 -9.09 -3.72
N ILE A 14 23.98 -8.90 -3.14
CA ILE A 14 24.28 -7.74 -2.31
C ILE A 14 24.96 -6.70 -3.22
N PRO A 15 24.45 -5.46 -3.30
CA PRO A 15 25.04 -4.41 -4.14
C PRO A 15 26.49 -4.15 -3.76
N GLN A 16 27.37 -4.09 -4.75
CA GLN A 16 28.80 -3.79 -4.51
C GLN A 16 29.01 -2.35 -4.00
N GLU A 17 28.12 -1.44 -4.36
CA GLU A 17 28.17 -0.03 -3.95
C GLU A 17 27.66 0.21 -2.52
N LYS A 18 27.11 -0.79 -1.85
CA LYS A 18 26.52 -0.66 -0.51
C LYS A 18 27.45 0.00 0.49
N ASP A 19 28.70 -0.44 0.57
CA ASP A 19 29.66 0.07 1.54
C ASP A 19 30.04 1.53 1.29
N SER A 20 30.18 1.95 0.03
CA SER A 20 30.45 3.33 -0.34
C SER A 20 29.29 4.26 0.01
N ILE A 21 28.05 3.82 -0.25
CA ILE A 21 26.83 4.56 0.08
C ILE A 21 26.70 4.70 1.62
N LEU A 22 26.96 3.64 2.36
CA LEU A 22 26.94 3.66 3.83
C LEU A 22 27.99 4.60 4.40
N THR A 23 29.22 4.59 3.87
CA THR A 23 30.30 5.50 4.30
C THR A 23 29.88 6.96 4.13
N THR A 24 29.34 7.30 2.96
CA THR A 24 28.84 8.66 2.68
C THR A 24 27.69 9.06 3.64
N ALA A 25 26.82 8.11 3.99
CA ALA A 25 25.74 8.35 4.93
C ALA A 25 26.26 8.61 6.35
N PHE A 26 27.23 7.84 6.81
CA PHE A 26 27.89 8.04 8.12
C PHE A 26 28.57 9.41 8.20
N GLU A 27 29.26 9.85 7.16
CA GLU A 27 29.89 11.17 7.10
C GLU A 27 28.84 12.31 7.25
N LYS A 28 27.69 12.17 6.56
CA LYS A 28 26.58 13.15 6.68
C LYS A 28 26.01 13.18 8.11
N VAL A 29 25.80 12.01 8.72
CA VAL A 29 25.31 11.92 10.10
C VAL A 29 26.31 12.55 11.08
N GLU A 30 27.60 12.34 10.88
CA GLU A 30 28.64 12.94 11.73
C GLU A 30 28.70 14.47 11.57
N ASP A 31 28.48 14.99 10.36
CA ASP A 31 28.38 16.43 10.12
C ASP A 31 27.15 17.04 10.84
N ILE A 32 25.99 16.36 10.80
CA ILE A 32 24.79 16.78 11.55
C ILE A 32 25.10 16.79 13.05
N LYS A 33 25.79 15.78 13.57
CA LYS A 33 26.20 15.73 14.98
C LYS A 33 27.13 16.88 15.35
N ARG A 34 28.13 17.16 14.53
CA ARG A 34 29.04 18.32 14.71
C ARG A 34 28.28 19.67 14.72
N LYS A 35 27.25 19.82 13.88
CA LYS A 35 26.40 21.03 13.88
C LYS A 35 25.55 21.12 15.14
N PHE A 36 25.07 20.02 15.67
CA PHE A 36 24.34 19.95 16.93
C PHE A 36 25.27 20.32 18.12
N ASP A 37 26.47 19.77 18.19
CA ASP A 37 27.45 20.05 19.24
C ASP A 37 27.86 21.54 19.26
N ARG A 38 27.77 22.23 18.10
CA ARG A 38 27.95 23.67 17.98
C ARG A 38 26.71 24.50 18.28
N HIS A 39 25.64 23.88 18.76
CA HIS A 39 24.34 24.50 19.08
C HIS A 39 23.67 25.22 17.88
N VAL A 40 23.95 24.79 16.64
CA VAL A 40 23.30 25.29 15.43
C VAL A 40 21.95 24.64 15.18
N LEU A 41 21.76 23.44 15.70
CA LEU A 41 20.54 22.64 15.54
C LEU A 41 19.91 22.34 16.90
N THR A 42 18.58 22.30 16.92
CA THR A 42 17.82 21.75 18.05
C THR A 42 17.87 20.23 18.06
N GLU A 43 17.56 19.59 19.19
CA GLU A 43 17.54 18.12 19.28
C GLU A 43 16.51 17.48 18.33
N GLY A 44 15.34 18.12 18.18
CA GLY A 44 14.31 17.67 17.25
C GLY A 44 14.73 17.76 15.78
N GLU A 45 15.39 18.85 15.40
CA GLU A 45 15.92 19.01 14.05
C GLU A 45 17.06 18.04 13.75
N ARG A 46 17.96 17.82 14.72
CA ARG A 46 19.01 16.81 14.61
C ARG A 46 18.42 15.43 14.35
N TYR A 47 17.46 15.03 15.18
CA TYR A 47 16.79 13.75 15.09
C TYR A 47 16.14 13.57 13.70
N ASN A 48 15.33 14.54 13.27
CA ASN A 48 14.64 14.45 11.97
C ASN A 48 15.64 14.35 10.81
N LYS A 49 16.71 15.17 10.81
CA LYS A 49 17.74 15.11 9.77
C LYS A 49 18.48 13.77 9.73
N VAL A 50 18.74 13.15 10.89
CA VAL A 50 19.38 11.82 10.92
C VAL A 50 18.44 10.76 10.35
N ILE A 51 17.15 10.79 10.70
CA ILE A 51 16.14 9.89 10.16
C ILE A 51 16.02 10.06 8.63
N ASP A 52 15.98 11.30 8.15
CA ASP A 52 15.92 11.59 6.71
C ASP A 52 17.13 11.02 5.95
N VAL A 53 18.34 11.23 6.47
CA VAL A 53 19.55 10.67 5.85
C VAL A 53 19.46 9.16 5.74
N TRP A 54 19.05 8.47 6.80
CA TRP A 54 18.96 7.02 6.79
C TRP A 54 17.82 6.49 5.92
N THR A 55 16.69 7.20 5.88
CA THR A 55 15.58 6.85 4.98
C THR A 55 15.99 6.96 3.51
N HIS A 56 16.60 8.08 3.12
CA HIS A 56 17.11 8.26 1.77
C HIS A 56 18.18 7.23 1.41
N THR A 57 19.11 6.95 2.32
CA THR A 57 20.16 5.94 2.12
C THR A 57 19.57 4.55 1.92
N THR A 58 18.60 4.18 2.74
CA THR A 58 17.93 2.88 2.64
C THR A 58 17.19 2.72 1.31
N ASN A 59 16.52 3.77 0.85
CA ASN A 59 15.83 3.77 -0.44
C ASN A 59 16.80 3.74 -1.61
N HIS A 60 17.91 4.45 -1.52
CA HIS A 60 18.95 4.42 -2.56
C HIS A 60 19.59 3.03 -2.70
N ILE A 61 19.96 2.39 -1.58
CA ILE A 61 20.46 1.01 -1.58
C ILE A 61 19.40 0.05 -2.16
N ALA A 62 18.13 0.24 -1.84
CA ALA A 62 17.05 -0.59 -2.38
C ALA A 62 16.92 -0.45 -3.90
N GLN A 63 17.06 0.77 -4.43
CA GLN A 63 16.99 1.02 -5.85
C GLN A 63 18.19 0.40 -6.60
N VAL A 64 19.42 0.63 -6.12
CA VAL A 64 20.63 0.03 -6.70
C VAL A 64 20.53 -1.49 -6.71
N MET A 65 20.06 -2.08 -5.61
CA MET A 65 19.83 -3.52 -5.51
C MET A 65 18.80 -4.03 -6.52
N GLU A 66 17.69 -3.30 -6.70
CA GLU A 66 16.66 -3.66 -7.67
C GLU A 66 17.19 -3.62 -9.11
N ASP A 67 17.97 -2.60 -9.44
CA ASP A 67 18.58 -2.45 -10.76
C ASP A 67 19.61 -3.57 -11.03
N GLU A 68 20.44 -3.92 -10.06
CA GLU A 68 21.37 -5.05 -10.19
C GLU A 68 20.63 -6.39 -10.36
N LEU A 69 19.57 -6.64 -9.56
CA LEU A 69 18.75 -7.86 -9.67
C LEU A 69 18.06 -8.01 -11.02
N ARG A 70 17.65 -6.89 -11.65
CA ARG A 70 17.02 -6.90 -12.99
C ARG A 70 17.99 -7.27 -14.10
N VAL A 71 19.25 -6.93 -13.95
CA VAL A 71 20.30 -7.21 -14.95
C VAL A 71 20.94 -8.57 -14.74
N ASP A 72 20.88 -9.10 -13.52
CA ASP A 72 21.47 -10.38 -13.16
C ASP A 72 20.94 -11.52 -14.01
N ASN A 73 21.84 -12.47 -14.33
CA ASN A 73 21.50 -13.65 -15.17
C ASN A 73 20.81 -13.31 -16.50
N LYS A 74 21.14 -12.16 -17.11
CA LYS A 74 20.47 -11.65 -18.33
C LYS A 74 18.96 -11.43 -18.16
N GLY A 75 18.55 -11.00 -16.96
CA GLY A 75 17.15 -10.78 -16.60
C GLY A 75 16.40 -12.02 -16.09
N PHE A 76 17.08 -13.13 -15.87
CA PHE A 76 16.50 -14.38 -15.35
C PHE A 76 16.74 -14.63 -13.86
N ASN A 77 16.77 -13.55 -13.06
CA ASN A 77 16.81 -13.72 -11.60
C ASN A 77 15.42 -14.09 -11.06
N ALA A 78 15.31 -15.24 -10.38
CA ALA A 78 14.04 -15.76 -9.87
C ALA A 78 13.34 -14.82 -8.88
N LEU A 79 14.11 -14.08 -8.05
CA LEU A 79 13.56 -13.11 -7.10
C LEU A 79 12.95 -11.91 -7.81
N SER A 80 13.67 -11.34 -8.79
CA SER A 80 13.18 -10.22 -9.60
C SER A 80 11.89 -10.61 -10.33
N MET A 81 11.87 -11.77 -10.98
CA MET A 81 10.69 -12.26 -11.71
C MET A 81 9.47 -12.45 -10.81
N MET A 82 9.64 -12.98 -9.58
CA MET A 82 8.53 -13.15 -8.64
C MET A 82 8.00 -11.83 -8.10
N THR A 83 8.86 -10.87 -7.86
CA THR A 83 8.48 -9.55 -7.36
C THR A 83 7.79 -8.72 -8.43
N ASP A 84 8.32 -8.68 -9.63
CA ASP A 84 7.75 -7.91 -10.74
C ASP A 84 6.38 -8.46 -11.18
N SER A 85 6.21 -9.78 -11.12
CA SER A 85 4.91 -10.42 -11.41
C SER A 85 3.88 -10.25 -10.28
N GLY A 86 4.28 -9.76 -9.10
CA GLY A 86 3.41 -9.67 -7.93
C GLY A 86 3.02 -11.02 -7.32
N ALA A 87 3.57 -12.14 -7.82
CA ALA A 87 3.20 -13.48 -7.36
C ALA A 87 3.59 -13.70 -5.89
N ARG A 88 4.77 -13.28 -5.50
CA ARG A 88 5.25 -13.39 -4.11
C ARG A 88 6.43 -12.45 -3.86
N GLY A 89 6.49 -11.93 -2.63
CA GLY A 89 7.55 -11.04 -2.20
C GLY A 89 7.24 -9.57 -2.56
N SER A 90 7.54 -8.68 -1.62
CA SER A 90 7.51 -7.24 -1.86
C SER A 90 8.95 -6.71 -1.99
N LYS A 91 9.10 -5.54 -2.61
CA LYS A 91 10.40 -4.85 -2.68
C LYS A 91 11.03 -4.66 -1.30
N ASP A 92 10.22 -4.36 -0.29
CA ASP A 92 10.66 -4.20 1.10
C ASP A 92 11.19 -5.50 1.71
N GLN A 93 10.63 -6.65 1.35
CA GLN A 93 11.13 -7.95 1.82
C GLN A 93 12.49 -8.27 1.20
N ILE A 94 12.67 -8.02 -0.09
CA ILE A 94 13.95 -8.25 -0.78
C ILE A 94 15.01 -7.27 -0.27
N LYS A 95 14.66 -6.02 -0.03
CA LYS A 95 15.54 -5.02 0.59
C LYS A 95 16.12 -5.51 1.91
N GLN A 96 15.33 -6.17 2.75
CA GLN A 96 15.81 -6.74 4.01
C GLN A 96 16.72 -7.97 3.81
N LEU A 97 16.54 -8.72 2.71
CA LEU A 97 17.35 -9.91 2.41
C LEU A 97 18.74 -9.55 1.88
N ALA A 98 18.85 -8.58 0.96
CA ALA A 98 20.05 -8.28 0.20
C ALA A 98 20.60 -6.87 0.41
N GLY A 99 19.76 -5.91 0.72
CA GLY A 99 20.15 -4.52 0.88
C GLY A 99 20.50 -4.15 2.32
N MET A 100 19.62 -3.41 2.96
CA MET A 100 19.75 -2.90 4.33
C MET A 100 18.37 -2.98 5.01
N ARG A 101 18.33 -3.43 6.26
CA ARG A 101 17.08 -3.50 7.00
C ARG A 101 16.53 -2.11 7.37
N GLY A 102 17.42 -1.18 7.71
CA GLY A 102 17.08 0.23 7.94
C GLY A 102 16.63 0.54 9.37
N LEU A 103 15.79 1.56 9.50
CA LEU A 103 15.34 2.10 10.79
C LEU A 103 14.25 1.22 11.42
N MET A 104 14.30 1.10 12.75
CA MET A 104 13.33 0.34 13.54
C MET A 104 12.54 1.24 14.49
N ALA A 105 11.25 0.93 14.67
CA ALA A 105 10.40 1.63 15.62
C ALA A 105 10.72 1.23 17.07
N LYS A 106 10.57 2.18 18.01
CA LYS A 106 10.67 1.91 19.44
C LYS A 106 9.50 1.02 19.90
N PRO A 107 9.70 0.20 20.96
CA PRO A 107 8.66 -0.73 21.43
C PRO A 107 7.45 -0.01 22.06
N GLN A 108 7.61 1.17 22.61
CA GLN A 108 6.55 1.93 23.26
C GLN A 108 6.22 3.19 22.47
N LYS A 109 4.92 3.47 22.29
CA LYS A 109 4.46 4.78 21.84
C LYS A 109 4.66 5.79 22.97
N SER A 110 5.29 6.91 22.68
CA SER A 110 5.35 8.02 23.64
C SER A 110 3.92 8.54 23.86
N MET A 111 3.46 8.58 25.13
CA MET A 111 2.15 9.14 25.47
C MET A 111 2.01 10.63 25.13
N LYS A 112 3.10 11.31 24.83
CA LYS A 112 3.16 12.75 24.52
C LYS A 112 3.51 12.97 23.06
N GLY A 113 2.86 12.33 22.09
CA GLY A 113 2.94 12.68 20.66
C GLY A 113 4.22 13.39 20.24
N GLY A 114 5.40 12.88 20.59
CA GLY A 114 6.67 13.58 20.53
C GLY A 114 7.70 12.88 19.68
N VAL A 115 8.63 13.67 19.20
CA VAL A 115 9.87 13.30 18.53
C VAL A 115 10.48 12.06 19.19
N GLY A 116 10.65 10.96 18.43
CA GLY A 116 11.41 9.82 18.90
C GLY A 116 10.72 8.44 18.85
N GLU A 117 9.74 8.23 17.97
CA GLU A 117 9.13 6.90 17.76
C GLU A 117 10.07 5.91 17.04
N ILE A 118 11.12 6.38 16.39
CA ILE A 118 12.09 5.59 15.63
C ILE A 118 13.42 5.56 16.37
N ILE A 119 14.13 4.43 16.28
CA ILE A 119 15.49 4.31 16.83
C ILE A 119 16.45 4.95 15.83
N GLU A 120 17.25 5.91 16.26
CA GLU A 120 18.17 6.65 15.38
C GLU A 120 19.27 5.78 14.75
N SER A 121 19.66 4.69 15.42
CA SER A 121 20.65 3.76 14.90
C SER A 121 19.99 2.79 13.91
N PRO A 122 20.32 2.85 12.63
CA PRO A 122 19.78 1.94 11.64
C PRO A 122 20.43 0.55 11.75
N ILE A 123 19.73 -0.45 11.25
CA ILE A 123 20.31 -1.77 11.02
C ILE A 123 20.89 -1.76 9.60
N THR A 124 22.22 -1.69 9.50
CA THR A 124 22.93 -1.61 8.22
C THR A 124 23.10 -2.96 7.55
N SER A 125 23.08 -4.02 8.35
CA SER A 125 23.20 -5.40 7.87
C SER A 125 21.91 -5.88 7.20
N ASN A 126 22.05 -6.87 6.33
CA ASN A 126 20.95 -7.61 5.73
C ASN A 126 20.91 -9.05 6.29
N PHE A 127 19.87 -9.81 5.93
CA PHE A 127 19.77 -11.20 6.40
C PHE A 127 20.78 -12.16 5.77
N LYS A 128 21.30 -11.85 4.58
CA LYS A 128 22.33 -12.67 3.93
C LYS A 128 23.68 -12.56 4.64
N GLU A 129 24.06 -11.33 5.05
CA GLU A 129 25.29 -11.07 5.82
C GLU A 129 25.17 -11.55 7.27
N GLY A 130 23.95 -11.53 7.81
CA GLY A 130 23.67 -11.77 9.21
C GLY A 130 23.67 -10.49 10.03
N LEU A 131 22.86 -10.47 11.10
CA LEU A 131 22.74 -9.32 12.00
C LEU A 131 23.73 -9.46 13.17
N SER A 132 24.28 -8.34 13.63
CA SER A 132 24.99 -8.29 14.90
C SER A 132 24.02 -8.53 16.07
N VAL A 133 24.55 -8.85 17.26
CA VAL A 133 23.74 -9.11 18.46
C VAL A 133 22.85 -7.92 18.81
N PHE A 134 23.38 -6.70 18.72
CA PHE A 134 22.62 -5.48 18.99
C PHE A 134 21.53 -5.22 17.95
N GLU A 135 21.85 -5.37 16.68
CA GLU A 135 20.88 -5.22 15.58
C GLU A 135 19.75 -6.26 15.68
N TYR A 136 20.11 -7.50 16.03
CA TYR A 136 19.13 -8.55 16.28
C TYR A 136 18.20 -8.17 17.45
N PHE A 137 18.75 -7.71 18.56
CA PHE A 137 17.96 -7.29 19.73
C PHE A 137 17.00 -6.15 19.39
N ILE A 138 17.46 -5.11 18.69
CA ILE A 138 16.62 -4.01 18.22
C ILE A 138 15.50 -4.53 17.33
N SER A 139 15.81 -5.45 16.45
CA SER A 139 14.85 -6.02 15.50
C SER A 139 13.76 -6.86 16.17
N THR A 140 14.05 -7.49 17.32
CA THR A 140 13.07 -8.32 18.04
C THR A 140 11.91 -7.52 18.62
N HIS A 141 12.10 -6.23 18.92
CA HIS A 141 11.03 -5.35 19.39
C HIS A 141 9.94 -5.19 18.32
N GLY A 142 10.34 -4.90 17.08
CA GLY A 142 9.42 -4.79 15.96
C GLY A 142 8.73 -6.11 15.62
N ALA A 143 9.48 -7.21 15.64
CA ALA A 143 8.94 -8.54 15.39
C ALA A 143 7.88 -8.94 16.44
N ARG A 144 8.16 -8.73 17.74
CA ARG A 144 7.20 -9.02 18.82
C ARG A 144 5.94 -8.19 18.68
N LYS A 145 6.07 -6.88 18.39
CA LYS A 145 4.94 -6.00 18.16
C LYS A 145 4.10 -6.45 16.96
N GLY A 146 4.75 -6.78 15.85
CA GLY A 146 4.06 -7.28 14.66
C GLY A 146 3.31 -8.59 14.90
N LEU A 147 3.87 -9.53 15.64
CA LEU A 147 3.21 -10.78 16.01
C LEU A 147 1.99 -10.54 16.91
N ALA A 148 2.11 -9.67 17.91
CA ALA A 148 1.01 -9.32 18.79
C ALA A 148 -0.11 -8.60 18.01
N ASP A 149 0.23 -7.62 17.17
CA ASP A 149 -0.73 -6.89 16.33
C ASP A 149 -1.46 -7.84 15.36
N THR A 150 -0.76 -8.79 14.76
CA THR A 150 -1.38 -9.78 13.86
C THR A 150 -2.39 -10.64 14.61
N ALA A 151 -2.03 -11.14 15.81
CA ALA A 151 -2.92 -11.98 16.62
C ALA A 151 -4.21 -11.22 17.01
N LEU A 152 -4.09 -9.95 17.43
CA LEU A 152 -5.24 -9.12 17.81
C LEU A 152 -6.11 -8.77 16.59
N LYS A 153 -5.50 -8.31 15.51
CA LYS A 153 -6.23 -7.95 14.27
C LYS A 153 -6.97 -9.13 13.64
N THR A 154 -6.46 -10.35 13.79
CA THR A 154 -7.13 -11.56 13.29
C THR A 154 -8.45 -11.78 14.03
N ALA A 155 -8.48 -11.60 15.35
CA ALA A 155 -9.71 -11.75 16.14
C ALA A 155 -10.73 -10.66 15.79
N ASP A 156 -10.30 -9.39 15.67
CA ASP A 156 -11.15 -8.26 15.30
C ASP A 156 -11.74 -8.44 13.90
N ALA A 157 -10.91 -8.85 12.94
CA ALA A 157 -11.36 -9.12 11.56
C ALA A 157 -12.40 -10.27 11.52
N GLY A 158 -12.16 -11.34 12.30
CA GLY A 158 -13.11 -12.46 12.39
C GLY A 158 -14.46 -12.05 13.00
N TYR A 159 -14.44 -11.27 14.04
CA TYR A 159 -15.67 -10.74 14.66
C TYR A 159 -16.40 -9.75 13.74
N LEU A 160 -15.68 -8.85 13.07
CA LEU A 160 -16.25 -7.93 12.09
C LEU A 160 -16.90 -8.69 10.92
N THR A 161 -16.20 -9.68 10.36
CA THR A 161 -16.73 -10.52 9.27
C THR A 161 -18.01 -11.21 9.67
N ARG A 162 -18.06 -11.82 10.87
CA ARG A 162 -19.26 -12.47 11.39
C ARG A 162 -20.42 -11.48 11.47
N ARG A 163 -20.20 -10.29 12.04
CA ARG A 163 -21.24 -9.25 12.14
C ARG A 163 -21.74 -8.78 10.78
N LEU A 164 -20.86 -8.63 9.82
CA LEU A 164 -21.24 -8.26 8.45
C LEU A 164 -22.08 -9.35 7.78
N VAL A 165 -21.71 -10.61 7.96
CA VAL A 165 -22.50 -11.75 7.45
C VAL A 165 -23.87 -11.81 8.12
N ASP A 166 -23.94 -11.67 9.44
CA ASP A 166 -25.22 -11.68 10.18
C ASP A 166 -26.18 -10.59 9.71
N VAL A 167 -25.68 -9.41 9.32
CA VAL A 167 -26.49 -8.30 8.79
C VAL A 167 -26.85 -8.49 7.32
N ALA A 168 -25.91 -8.98 6.51
CA ALA A 168 -26.05 -9.04 5.06
C ALA A 168 -26.67 -10.34 4.53
N GLN A 169 -26.76 -11.42 5.33
CA GLN A 169 -27.24 -12.73 4.86
C GLN A 169 -28.67 -12.71 4.32
N ASP A 170 -29.51 -11.79 4.81
CA ASP A 170 -30.91 -11.67 4.36
C ASP A 170 -31.07 -10.75 3.14
N VAL A 171 -29.99 -10.11 2.68
CA VAL A 171 -30.00 -9.22 1.51
C VAL A 171 -29.88 -10.07 0.24
N VAL A 172 -31.03 -10.35 -0.37
CA VAL A 172 -31.14 -11.18 -1.58
C VAL A 172 -31.68 -10.36 -2.73
N VAL A 173 -31.23 -10.64 -3.97
CA VAL A 173 -31.73 -10.01 -5.18
C VAL A 173 -33.04 -10.69 -5.59
N TYR A 174 -34.18 -9.99 -5.47
CA TYR A 174 -35.50 -10.52 -5.81
C TYR A 174 -36.04 -10.01 -7.15
N GLU A 175 -35.68 -8.80 -7.54
CA GLU A 175 -36.21 -8.13 -8.71
C GLU A 175 -35.07 -7.70 -9.66
N HIS A 176 -35.38 -7.61 -10.94
CA HIS A 176 -34.41 -7.12 -11.92
C HIS A 176 -34.21 -5.59 -11.79
N ASP A 177 -35.28 -4.83 -11.63
CA ASP A 177 -35.26 -3.36 -11.55
C ASP A 177 -36.39 -2.84 -10.67
N CYS A 178 -36.06 -2.09 -9.62
CA CYS A 178 -37.03 -1.44 -8.74
C CYS A 178 -37.59 -0.12 -9.29
N GLY A 179 -37.01 0.41 -10.38
CA GLY A 179 -37.44 1.66 -10.98
C GLY A 179 -37.15 2.93 -10.16
N THR A 180 -36.29 2.85 -9.14
CA THR A 180 -35.99 4.02 -8.29
C THR A 180 -35.36 5.15 -9.09
N ILE A 181 -35.75 6.38 -8.78
CA ILE A 181 -35.15 7.62 -9.26
C ILE A 181 -34.10 8.18 -8.32
N ASN A 182 -33.92 7.54 -7.17
CA ASN A 182 -32.96 7.91 -6.15
C ASN A 182 -31.61 7.25 -6.42
N GLY A 183 -30.56 8.03 -6.33
CA GLY A 183 -29.19 7.55 -6.48
C GLY A 183 -28.26 8.23 -5.51
N ILE A 184 -27.02 7.74 -5.47
CA ILE A 184 -25.94 8.32 -4.67
C ILE A 184 -24.96 9.01 -5.60
N LEU A 185 -24.49 10.18 -5.18
CA LEU A 185 -23.42 10.92 -5.85
C LEU A 185 -22.10 10.35 -5.36
N ILE A 186 -21.27 9.87 -6.27
CA ILE A 186 -19.93 9.31 -5.96
C ILE A 186 -18.87 10.21 -6.57
N SER A 187 -17.86 10.52 -5.77
CA SER A 187 -16.63 11.23 -6.15
C SER A 187 -15.40 10.40 -5.75
N ASP A 188 -14.20 10.88 -6.07
CA ASP A 188 -12.97 10.29 -5.56
C ASP A 188 -12.99 10.20 -4.03
N LEU A 189 -12.48 9.11 -3.49
CA LEU A 189 -12.25 8.99 -2.06
C LEU A 189 -10.89 9.61 -1.74
N LYS A 190 -10.93 10.76 -1.04
CA LYS A 190 -9.73 11.52 -0.68
C LYS A 190 -9.58 11.58 0.84
N GLU A 191 -8.35 11.46 1.31
CA GLU A 191 -7.97 11.75 2.69
C GLU A 191 -6.94 12.88 2.68
N GLY A 192 -7.41 14.11 2.96
CA GLY A 192 -6.63 15.32 2.73
C GLY A 192 -6.41 15.59 1.24
N GLU A 193 -5.16 15.61 0.79
CA GLU A 193 -4.79 15.79 -0.62
C GLU A 193 -4.54 14.46 -1.37
N GLU A 194 -4.47 13.34 -0.65
CA GLU A 194 -4.19 12.02 -1.22
C GLU A 194 -5.48 11.34 -1.69
N ILE A 195 -5.49 10.86 -2.94
CA ILE A 195 -6.59 10.06 -3.50
C ILE A 195 -6.35 8.60 -3.08
N ILE A 196 -7.19 8.08 -2.19
CA ILE A 196 -7.15 6.69 -1.74
C ILE A 196 -7.72 5.78 -2.82
N GLU A 197 -8.86 6.17 -3.40
CA GLU A 197 -9.56 5.39 -4.42
C GLU A 197 -10.11 6.33 -5.49
N PRO A 198 -9.66 6.20 -6.76
CA PRO A 198 -10.11 7.06 -7.85
C PRO A 198 -11.58 6.77 -8.21
N LEU A 199 -12.25 7.76 -8.81
CA LEU A 199 -13.65 7.67 -9.23
C LEU A 199 -13.89 6.47 -10.16
N ALA A 200 -12.97 6.20 -11.09
CA ALA A 200 -13.09 5.11 -12.05
C ALA A 200 -13.29 3.73 -11.38
N ASP A 201 -12.51 3.45 -10.34
CA ASP A 201 -12.59 2.17 -9.61
C ASP A 201 -13.89 2.06 -8.80
N ARG A 202 -14.37 3.19 -8.28
CA ARG A 202 -15.59 3.25 -7.46
C ARG A 202 -16.89 3.08 -8.27
N ILE A 203 -16.89 3.47 -9.54
CA ILE A 203 -18.06 3.40 -10.42
C ILE A 203 -18.09 2.13 -11.27
N LEU A 204 -17.01 1.40 -11.37
CA LEU A 204 -16.89 0.17 -12.14
C LEU A 204 -17.99 -0.83 -11.76
N GLY A 205 -18.72 -1.34 -12.76
CA GLY A 205 -19.81 -2.29 -12.56
C GLY A 205 -21.08 -1.72 -11.91
N ARG A 206 -21.14 -0.41 -11.66
CA ARG A 206 -22.34 0.24 -11.13
C ARG A 206 -23.29 0.69 -12.24
N THR A 207 -24.57 0.78 -11.93
CA THR A 207 -25.60 1.26 -12.87
C THR A 207 -25.72 2.77 -12.76
N VAL A 208 -25.60 3.49 -13.86
CA VAL A 208 -25.77 4.95 -13.91
C VAL A 208 -27.25 5.30 -13.80
N LEU A 209 -27.56 6.36 -13.07
CA LEU A 209 -28.94 6.84 -12.92
C LEU A 209 -29.34 7.78 -14.06
N ASP A 210 -28.46 8.70 -14.44
CA ASP A 210 -28.66 9.72 -15.46
C ASP A 210 -27.71 9.50 -16.64
N ASP A 211 -28.06 10.00 -17.86
CA ASP A 211 -27.17 9.91 -19.01
C ASP A 211 -25.88 10.69 -18.72
N PHE A 212 -24.74 10.02 -18.90
CA PHE A 212 -23.44 10.69 -18.78
C PHE A 212 -22.96 11.17 -20.15
N ILE A 213 -22.85 12.50 -20.29
CA ILE A 213 -22.48 13.17 -21.54
C ILE A 213 -21.16 13.91 -21.33
N ASP A 214 -20.15 13.57 -22.11
CA ASP A 214 -18.91 14.33 -22.22
C ASP A 214 -18.76 14.91 -23.62
N ARG A 215 -18.45 16.21 -23.70
CA ARG A 215 -18.23 16.96 -24.94
C ARG A 215 -19.31 16.76 -26.00
N GLY A 216 -20.54 16.59 -25.58
CA GLY A 216 -21.71 16.40 -26.48
C GLY A 216 -21.89 14.95 -26.95
N LYS A 217 -21.09 14.01 -26.51
CA LYS A 217 -21.24 12.58 -26.79
C LYS A 217 -21.72 11.85 -25.55
N VAL A 218 -22.77 11.05 -25.69
CA VAL A 218 -23.23 10.17 -24.62
C VAL A 218 -22.25 9.03 -24.48
N ILE A 219 -21.54 8.96 -23.34
CA ILE A 219 -20.61 7.87 -23.00
C ILE A 219 -21.40 6.70 -22.44
N VAL A 220 -22.24 6.96 -21.42
CA VAL A 220 -23.06 5.94 -20.76
C VAL A 220 -24.51 6.41 -20.70
N LYS A 221 -25.46 5.53 -21.08
CA LYS A 221 -26.90 5.82 -20.98
C LYS A 221 -27.43 5.49 -19.60
N ALA A 222 -28.44 6.26 -19.17
CA ALA A 222 -29.16 5.98 -17.94
C ALA A 222 -29.65 4.53 -17.87
N GLY A 223 -29.50 3.90 -16.71
CA GLY A 223 -29.88 2.51 -16.48
C GLY A 223 -28.99 1.44 -17.08
N SER A 224 -27.87 1.80 -17.73
CA SER A 224 -26.83 0.85 -18.15
C SER A 224 -25.75 0.68 -17.07
N VAL A 225 -25.10 -0.48 -17.10
CA VAL A 225 -23.97 -0.78 -16.20
C VAL A 225 -22.70 -0.23 -16.81
N ILE A 226 -21.86 0.39 -16.02
CA ILE A 226 -20.57 0.97 -16.44
C ILE A 226 -19.58 -0.17 -16.65
N SER A 227 -19.05 -0.31 -17.87
CA SER A 227 -17.98 -1.22 -18.20
C SER A 227 -16.61 -0.61 -17.84
N GLU A 228 -15.55 -1.44 -17.83
CA GLU A 228 -14.18 -1.02 -17.55
C GLU A 228 -13.72 0.14 -18.46
N LYS A 229 -13.96 0.03 -19.77
CA LYS A 229 -13.62 1.07 -20.74
C LYS A 229 -14.38 2.40 -20.52
N GLU A 230 -15.64 2.31 -20.14
CA GLU A 230 -16.45 3.49 -19.83
C GLU A 230 -16.03 4.14 -18.52
N ALA A 231 -15.63 3.34 -17.51
CA ALA A 231 -15.10 3.83 -16.24
C ALA A 231 -13.78 4.61 -16.43
N GLU A 232 -12.87 4.10 -17.27
CA GLU A 232 -11.63 4.79 -17.65
C GLU A 232 -11.93 6.12 -18.35
N LEU A 233 -12.83 6.12 -19.34
CA LEU A 233 -13.23 7.35 -20.07
C LEU A 233 -13.85 8.40 -19.14
N ILE A 234 -14.64 7.97 -18.15
CA ILE A 234 -15.22 8.87 -17.15
C ILE A 234 -14.11 9.43 -16.24
N GLY A 235 -13.17 8.61 -15.80
CA GLY A 235 -12.01 9.05 -15.01
C GLY A 235 -11.17 10.10 -15.75
N ASP A 236 -10.90 9.89 -17.04
CA ASP A 236 -10.13 10.81 -17.90
C ASP A 236 -10.87 12.10 -18.25
N SER A 237 -12.21 12.11 -18.16
CA SER A 237 -13.01 13.31 -18.45
C SER A 237 -12.88 14.43 -17.41
N GLY A 238 -12.27 14.13 -16.24
CA GLY A 238 -12.05 15.09 -15.15
C GLY A 238 -13.33 15.50 -14.41
N VAL A 239 -14.38 14.68 -14.46
CA VAL A 239 -15.62 14.91 -13.72
C VAL A 239 -15.42 14.59 -12.26
N GLU A 240 -15.84 15.48 -11.38
CA GLU A 240 -15.66 15.32 -9.93
C GLU A 240 -16.62 14.30 -9.31
N SER A 241 -17.81 14.12 -9.87
CA SER A 241 -18.83 13.22 -9.30
C SER A 241 -19.84 12.74 -10.34
N ILE A 242 -20.37 11.53 -10.13
CA ILE A 242 -21.40 10.91 -10.95
C ILE A 242 -22.51 10.32 -10.08
N ARG A 243 -23.78 10.38 -10.57
CA ARG A 243 -24.91 9.74 -9.89
C ARG A 243 -25.08 8.31 -10.35
N ILE A 244 -24.97 7.40 -9.39
CA ILE A 244 -25.16 5.97 -9.63
C ILE A 244 -26.28 5.40 -8.76
N ARG A 245 -26.84 4.28 -9.18
CA ARG A 245 -27.75 3.48 -8.37
C ARG A 245 -26.98 2.74 -7.28
N SER A 246 -27.59 2.61 -6.12
CA SER A 246 -26.99 1.94 -4.97
C SER A 246 -27.99 1.05 -4.27
N VAL A 247 -27.50 0.03 -3.60
CA VAL A 247 -28.28 -0.82 -2.72
C VAL A 247 -28.91 -0.05 -1.55
N LEU A 248 -28.29 1.07 -1.15
CA LEU A 248 -28.76 1.92 -0.06
C LEU A 248 -29.99 2.75 -0.43
N THR A 249 -30.22 2.99 -1.73
CA THR A 249 -31.35 3.75 -2.27
C THR A 249 -32.32 2.88 -3.07
N CYS A 250 -32.28 1.57 -2.87
CA CYS A 250 -33.13 0.64 -3.56
C CYS A 250 -34.56 0.66 -2.96
N ASP A 251 -35.57 0.80 -3.83
CA ASP A 251 -36.98 0.87 -3.42
C ASP A 251 -37.67 -0.51 -3.36
N THR A 252 -36.93 -1.61 -3.54
CA THR A 252 -37.47 -2.97 -3.44
C THR A 252 -37.97 -3.23 -2.02
N LYS A 253 -39.20 -3.73 -1.89
CA LYS A 253 -39.84 -3.96 -0.58
C LYS A 253 -39.14 -5.00 0.27
N ARG A 254 -38.47 -5.97 -0.35
CA ARG A 254 -37.77 -7.06 0.32
C ARG A 254 -36.50 -7.39 -0.43
N GLY A 255 -35.35 -7.26 0.24
CA GLY A 255 -34.06 -7.45 -0.41
C GLY A 255 -33.66 -6.27 -1.31
N ILE A 256 -33.04 -6.54 -2.42
CA ILE A 256 -32.54 -5.56 -3.40
C ILE A 256 -32.89 -5.97 -4.84
N CYS A 257 -32.76 -5.04 -5.78
CA CYS A 257 -32.86 -5.36 -7.21
C CYS A 257 -31.48 -5.49 -7.86
N ALA A 258 -31.41 -6.21 -8.98
CA ALA A 258 -30.15 -6.47 -9.71
C ALA A 258 -29.50 -5.17 -10.20
N LYS A 259 -30.27 -4.19 -10.71
CA LYS A 259 -29.72 -2.92 -11.17
C LYS A 259 -29.12 -2.04 -10.07
N CYS A 260 -29.70 -2.05 -8.85
CA CYS A 260 -29.14 -1.34 -7.72
C CYS A 260 -27.89 -2.05 -7.14
N TYR A 261 -27.84 -3.37 -7.26
CA TYR A 261 -26.67 -4.15 -6.89
C TYR A 261 -25.51 -3.88 -7.85
N GLY A 262 -25.81 -3.90 -9.15
CA GLY A 262 -24.80 -3.74 -10.20
C GLY A 262 -24.13 -5.07 -10.58
N TRP A 263 -22.93 -4.97 -11.08
CA TRP A 263 -22.14 -6.13 -11.52
C TRP A 263 -21.50 -6.84 -10.31
N ASP A 264 -21.48 -8.15 -10.35
CA ASP A 264 -20.73 -8.96 -9.40
C ASP A 264 -19.25 -8.99 -9.83
N LEU A 265 -18.42 -8.23 -9.13
CA LEU A 265 -16.99 -8.10 -9.40
C LEU A 265 -16.19 -9.37 -9.01
N SER A 266 -16.84 -10.35 -8.37
CA SER A 266 -16.19 -11.62 -8.01
C SER A 266 -16.20 -12.67 -9.14
N LEU A 267 -16.99 -12.43 -10.16
CA LEU A 267 -17.11 -13.27 -11.37
C LEU A 267 -16.33 -12.65 -12.52
#